data_db289065574e3e4b02acf2876bf21db1
#
_entry.id   db289065574e3e4b02acf2876bf21db1
#
_cell.length_a   1.000
_cell.length_b   1.000
_cell.length_c   1.000
_cell.angle_alpha   90.00
_cell.angle_beta   90.00
_cell.angle_gamma   90.00
#
_symmetry.space_group_name_H-M   'P 1'
#
loop_
_entity.id
_entity.type
_entity.pdbx_description
1 polymer ?
#
loop_
_entity_poly.entity_id
_entity_poly.type
_entity_poly.pdbx_seq_one_letter_code
_entity_poly.pdbx_strand_id
1 'polypeptide(L)'
;MVDTVLYIEGEAGDPLRTLMATKNRYGSTGEIGFFYMEETGMKSIDNPSEYFMTTREEAVKGSSLGVIKEGTRAIVMEVESLMNKTFTPYPSRITDSIKKDSLNIMISILEDKMKLKLFDMNVVLKAVGGLKTFDPGINFAIIMSLASSYYNKPIKKDVVFIGDVSLTGEVRKTEGLQTKINEADRLGFSEIATVSYTHLRAH
;
A
#
# COMPACT_ATOMS: atom_id res chain seq x y z
N MET A 1 11.96 0.94 36.33
CA MET A 1 11.02 0.24 35.42
C MET A 1 10.12 1.30 34.82
N VAL A 2 9.92 1.34 33.50
CA VAL A 2 9.11 2.37 32.81
C VAL A 2 7.73 1.77 32.51
N ASP A 3 6.65 2.51 32.77
CA ASP A 3 5.27 2.03 32.61
C ASP A 3 4.76 2.18 31.17
N THR A 4 5.24 3.21 30.45
CA THR A 4 4.86 3.46 29.07
C THR A 4 6.10 3.77 28.23
N VAL A 5 6.20 3.19 27.05
CA VAL A 5 7.25 3.47 26.05
C VAL A 5 6.58 3.87 24.75
N LEU A 6 6.84 5.09 24.33
CA LEU A 6 6.42 5.63 23.03
C LEU A 6 7.62 5.64 22.08
N TYR A 7 7.39 5.16 20.89
CA TYR A 7 8.39 5.10 19.83
C TYR A 7 8.00 6.02 18.69
N ILE A 8 8.88 6.96 18.36
CA ILE A 8 8.70 7.87 17.21
C ILE A 8 9.68 7.46 16.14
N GLU A 9 9.17 7.17 14.96
CA GLU A 9 9.96 6.85 13.77
C GLU A 9 9.82 7.92 12.69
N GLY A 10 10.88 8.10 11.91
CA GLY A 10 10.92 8.94 10.72
C GLY A 10 12.31 8.98 10.14
N GLU A 11 12.41 9.14 8.84
CA GLU A 11 13.69 9.23 8.14
C GLU A 11 14.15 10.68 8.01
N ALA A 12 15.46 10.87 7.93
CA ALA A 12 16.03 12.19 7.66
C ALA A 12 15.61 12.65 6.25
N GLY A 13 15.00 13.85 6.19
CA GLY A 13 14.49 14.41 4.93
C GLY A 13 13.06 14.01 4.56
N ASP A 14 12.46 13.02 5.24
CA ASP A 14 11.04 12.70 5.10
C ASP A 14 10.24 13.49 6.17
N PRO A 15 9.20 14.23 5.81
CA PRO A 15 8.37 14.92 6.79
C PRO A 15 7.45 13.98 7.61
N LEU A 16 7.18 12.76 7.14
CA LEU A 16 6.32 11.81 7.83
C LEU A 16 6.96 11.30 9.13
N ARG A 17 6.17 11.26 10.19
CA ARG A 17 6.52 10.65 11.48
C ARG A 17 5.41 9.73 11.94
N THR A 18 5.79 8.59 12.48
CA THR A 18 4.87 7.66 13.13
C THR A 18 5.17 7.60 14.62
N LEU A 19 4.12 7.50 15.41
CA LEU A 19 4.18 7.34 16.86
C LEU A 19 3.45 6.08 17.26
N MET A 20 4.11 5.18 17.95
CA MET A 20 3.54 3.91 18.41
C MET A 20 3.87 3.66 19.89
N ALA A 21 2.88 3.16 20.62
CA ALA A 21 3.10 2.66 21.97
C ALA A 21 3.59 1.21 21.91
N THR A 22 4.85 0.98 22.27
CA THR A 22 5.46 -0.36 22.30
C THR A 22 5.26 -1.05 23.66
N LYS A 23 5.10 -0.27 24.70
CA LYS A 23 4.73 -0.72 26.05
C LYS A 23 3.75 0.29 26.66
N ASN A 24 2.65 -0.21 27.21
CA ASN A 24 1.70 0.63 27.93
C ASN A 24 1.03 -0.18 29.04
N ARG A 25 1.32 0.16 30.29
CA ARG A 25 0.73 -0.51 31.47
C ARG A 25 -0.74 -0.14 31.67
N TYR A 26 -1.15 1.02 31.17
CA TYR A 26 -2.47 1.61 31.47
C TYR A 26 -3.42 1.61 30.28
N GLY A 27 -3.03 1.04 29.15
CA GLY A 27 -3.85 1.00 27.94
C GLY A 27 -3.35 0.02 26.88
N SER A 28 -3.95 0.10 25.68
CA SER A 28 -3.59 -0.72 24.53
C SER A 28 -2.18 -0.40 24.01
N THR A 29 -1.56 -1.39 23.39
CA THR A 29 -0.35 -1.26 22.59
C THR A 29 -0.67 -1.52 21.13
N GLY A 30 0.18 -1.04 20.21
CA GLY A 30 0.00 -1.24 18.77
C GLY A 30 -0.88 -0.18 18.09
N GLU A 31 -1.41 0.79 18.83
CA GLU A 31 -2.00 1.97 18.21
C GLU A 31 -0.91 2.83 17.58
N ILE A 32 -1.18 3.30 16.35
CA ILE A 32 -0.26 4.13 15.59
C ILE A 32 -0.87 5.50 15.30
N GLY A 33 -0.11 6.56 15.59
CA GLY A 33 -0.40 7.94 15.20
C GLY A 33 0.49 8.36 14.04
N PHE A 34 -0.06 9.13 13.13
CA PHE A 34 0.66 9.71 11.99
C PHE A 34 0.76 11.22 12.16
N PHE A 35 1.95 11.73 11.91
CA PHE A 35 2.27 13.15 12.00
C PHE A 35 3.14 13.56 10.84
N TYR A 36 3.11 14.83 10.48
CA TYR A 36 4.08 15.42 9.57
C TYR A 36 4.81 16.57 10.24
N MET A 37 6.07 16.75 9.83
CA MET A 37 6.93 17.82 10.33
C MET A 37 6.69 19.10 9.53
N GLU A 38 6.34 20.16 10.24
CA GLU A 38 6.34 21.53 9.73
C GLU A 38 7.43 22.35 10.43
N GLU A 39 7.68 23.58 9.97
CA GLU A 39 8.61 24.51 10.62
C GLU A 39 8.24 24.80 12.09
N THR A 40 6.95 24.71 12.40
CA THR A 40 6.40 24.95 13.74
C THR A 40 6.36 23.71 14.63
N GLY A 41 6.74 22.54 14.12
CA GLY A 41 6.75 21.26 14.85
C GLY A 41 5.94 20.15 14.19
N MET A 42 5.64 19.11 14.96
CA MET A 42 4.83 17.97 14.50
C MET A 42 3.34 18.30 14.50
N LYS A 43 2.66 17.97 13.41
CA LYS A 43 1.22 18.14 13.25
C LYS A 43 0.54 16.80 12.97
N SER A 44 -0.57 16.52 13.66
CA SER A 44 -1.32 15.28 13.52
C SER A 44 -1.93 15.14 12.13
N ILE A 45 -1.90 13.91 11.59
CA ILE A 45 -2.66 13.48 10.42
C ILE A 45 -3.90 12.75 10.93
N ASP A 46 -5.02 13.45 10.99
CA ASP A 46 -6.24 12.93 11.61
C ASP A 46 -6.91 11.85 10.76
N ASN A 47 -6.86 11.99 9.43
CA ASN A 47 -7.35 11.00 8.48
C ASN A 47 -6.20 10.48 7.59
N PRO A 48 -5.47 9.44 8.02
CA PRO A 48 -4.34 8.91 7.26
C PRO A 48 -4.72 8.43 5.87
N SER A 49 -5.88 7.81 5.68
CA SER A 49 -6.32 7.34 4.38
C SER A 49 -6.46 8.49 3.37
N GLU A 50 -6.97 9.64 3.76
CA GLU A 50 -7.02 10.82 2.89
C GLU A 50 -5.63 11.40 2.60
N TYR A 51 -4.73 11.35 3.56
CA TYR A 51 -3.36 11.84 3.39
C TYR A 51 -2.56 10.97 2.41
N PHE A 52 -2.76 9.64 2.44
CA PHE A 52 -2.04 8.68 1.59
C PHE A 52 -2.75 8.38 0.27
N MET A 53 -3.72 9.19 -0.11
CA MET A 53 -4.39 9.18 -1.41
C MET A 53 -4.30 10.55 -2.07
N THR A 54 -4.29 10.57 -3.40
CA THR A 54 -4.44 11.80 -4.17
C THR A 54 -5.91 12.00 -4.56
N THR A 55 -6.49 13.16 -4.23
CA THR A 55 -7.81 13.53 -4.76
C THR A 55 -7.65 13.93 -6.22
N ARG A 56 -8.28 13.16 -7.13
CA ARG A 56 -8.26 13.42 -8.58
C ARG A 56 -9.66 13.46 -9.16
N GLU A 57 -9.86 14.32 -10.14
CA GLU A 57 -11.09 14.35 -10.92
C GLU A 57 -11.14 13.18 -11.91
N GLU A 58 -10.00 12.85 -12.54
CA GLU A 58 -9.89 11.78 -13.52
C GLU A 58 -8.94 10.67 -13.06
N ALA A 59 -9.22 9.45 -13.52
CA ALA A 59 -8.35 8.31 -13.32
C ALA A 59 -7.06 8.47 -14.14
N VAL A 60 -5.92 8.12 -13.54
CA VAL A 60 -4.61 8.17 -14.17
C VAL A 60 -3.99 6.78 -14.25
N LYS A 61 -3.20 6.55 -15.32
CA LYS A 61 -2.46 5.29 -15.47
C LYS A 61 -1.38 5.14 -14.40
N GLY A 62 -1.15 3.91 -13.98
CA GLY A 62 -0.12 3.58 -13.01
C GLY A 62 -0.50 3.83 -11.56
N SER A 63 -1.65 4.45 -11.28
CA SER A 63 -2.18 4.62 -9.93
C SER A 63 -3.14 3.49 -9.57
N SER A 64 -3.02 2.99 -8.35
CA SER A 64 -3.90 1.98 -7.77
C SER A 64 -4.04 2.20 -6.27
N LEU A 65 -5.20 1.87 -5.73
CA LEU A 65 -5.49 2.00 -4.30
C LEU A 65 -5.54 0.62 -3.66
N GLY A 66 -4.89 0.49 -2.53
CA GLY A 66 -4.98 -0.69 -1.67
C GLY A 66 -5.28 -0.32 -0.23
N VAL A 67 -5.51 -1.31 0.62
CA VAL A 67 -5.68 -1.08 2.05
C VAL A 67 -4.68 -1.94 2.81
N ILE A 68 -3.92 -1.28 3.66
CA ILE A 68 -2.95 -1.89 4.57
C ILE A 68 -3.44 -1.84 6.00
N LYS A 69 -2.82 -2.64 6.86
CA LYS A 69 -2.98 -2.56 8.31
C LYS A 69 -1.65 -2.12 8.92
N GLU A 70 -1.68 -0.98 9.60
CA GLU A 70 -0.56 -0.48 10.39
C GLU A 70 -0.97 -0.41 11.86
N GLY A 71 -0.32 -1.20 12.70
CA GLY A 71 -0.76 -1.41 14.07
C GLY A 71 -2.19 -1.96 14.11
N THR A 72 -3.10 -1.24 14.74
CA THR A 72 -4.53 -1.59 14.83
C THR A 72 -5.40 -0.91 13.76
N ARG A 73 -4.84 0.01 12.96
CA ARG A 73 -5.58 0.79 11.95
C ARG A 73 -5.47 0.17 10.55
N ALA A 74 -6.60 0.19 9.85
CA ALA A 74 -6.61 0.04 8.39
C ALA A 74 -6.46 1.42 7.74
N ILE A 75 -5.67 1.49 6.67
CA ILE A 75 -5.34 2.74 5.97
C ILE A 75 -5.41 2.47 4.48
N VAL A 76 -6.15 3.29 3.74
CA VAL A 76 -6.08 3.28 2.28
C VAL A 76 -4.78 3.96 1.85
N MET A 77 -4.07 3.31 0.96
CA MET A 77 -2.77 3.73 0.46
C MET A 77 -2.76 3.69 -1.06
N GLU A 78 -2.43 4.81 -1.67
CA GLU A 78 -2.23 4.89 -3.11
C GLU A 78 -0.80 4.51 -3.46
N VAL A 79 -0.66 3.61 -4.44
CA VAL A 79 0.62 3.26 -5.04
C VAL A 79 0.65 3.73 -6.49
N GLU A 80 1.77 4.28 -6.89
CA GLU A 80 2.00 4.77 -8.24
C GLU A 80 3.21 4.07 -8.85
N SER A 81 3.06 3.62 -10.09
CA SER A 81 4.15 3.00 -10.85
C SER A 81 4.42 3.74 -12.16
N LEU A 82 5.68 3.77 -12.52
CA LEU A 82 6.16 4.28 -13.80
C LEU A 82 7.01 3.22 -14.47
N MET A 83 6.77 3.00 -15.76
CA MET A 83 7.55 2.07 -16.56
C MET A 83 8.05 2.75 -17.84
N ASN A 84 9.31 2.50 -18.18
CA ASN A 84 9.91 2.91 -19.45
C ASN A 84 10.95 1.89 -19.89
N LYS A 85 11.17 1.81 -21.19
CA LYS A 85 12.22 0.91 -21.73
C LYS A 85 13.59 1.31 -21.21
N THR A 86 14.37 0.29 -20.86
CA THR A 86 15.79 0.50 -20.57
C THR A 86 16.63 0.47 -21.85
N PHE A 87 17.71 1.24 -21.86
CA PHE A 87 18.74 1.18 -22.88
C PHE A 87 20.03 0.54 -22.36
N THR A 88 19.99 0.02 -21.14
CA THR A 88 21.10 -0.67 -20.50
C THR A 88 20.81 -2.17 -20.40
N PRO A 89 21.85 -3.03 -20.29
CA PRO A 89 21.65 -4.48 -20.15
C PRO A 89 20.84 -4.89 -18.92
N TYR A 90 20.79 -4.04 -17.90
CA TYR A 90 20.11 -4.33 -16.62
C TYR A 90 19.06 -3.25 -16.34
N PRO A 91 17.77 -3.61 -16.37
CA PRO A 91 16.70 -2.68 -16.03
C PRO A 91 16.74 -2.30 -14.55
N SER A 92 16.49 -1.05 -14.25
CA SER A 92 16.43 -0.59 -12.86
C SER A 92 15.07 -0.91 -12.22
N ARG A 93 15.11 -1.25 -10.93
CA ARG A 93 13.94 -1.50 -10.09
C ARG A 93 14.08 -0.63 -8.86
N ILE A 94 13.23 0.40 -8.75
CA ILE A 94 13.32 1.42 -7.69
C ILE A 94 12.01 1.43 -6.91
N THR A 95 12.11 1.32 -5.60
CA THR A 95 11.02 1.52 -4.66
C THR A 95 11.58 1.93 -3.31
N ASP A 96 10.85 2.76 -2.59
CA ASP A 96 11.09 3.15 -1.20
C ASP A 96 9.92 2.76 -0.27
N SER A 97 8.84 2.27 -0.85
CA SER A 97 7.58 2.02 -0.14
C SER A 97 7.41 0.57 0.32
N ILE A 98 8.10 -0.34 -0.35
CA ILE A 98 8.14 -1.77 -0.03
C ILE A 98 9.58 -2.31 -0.17
N LYS A 99 9.81 -3.53 0.26
CA LYS A 99 11.11 -4.19 -0.01
C LYS A 99 11.31 -4.39 -1.51
N LYS A 100 12.52 -4.11 -2.00
CA LYS A 100 12.90 -4.30 -3.41
C LYS A 100 12.68 -5.74 -3.89
N ASP A 101 12.94 -6.72 -3.03
CA ASP A 101 12.73 -8.14 -3.37
C ASP A 101 11.23 -8.44 -3.56
N SER A 102 10.34 -7.82 -2.79
CA SER A 102 8.89 -7.94 -2.99
C SER A 102 8.46 -7.38 -4.34
N LEU A 103 9.01 -6.24 -4.77
CA LEU A 103 8.75 -5.68 -6.10
C LEU A 103 9.23 -6.64 -7.21
N ASN A 104 10.43 -7.19 -7.08
CA ASN A 104 10.98 -8.15 -8.04
C ASN A 104 10.12 -9.42 -8.15
N ILE A 105 9.61 -9.93 -7.03
CA ILE A 105 8.68 -11.07 -7.01
C ILE A 105 7.40 -10.74 -7.78
N MET A 106 6.79 -9.57 -7.56
CA MET A 106 5.57 -9.16 -8.27
C MET A 106 5.81 -8.97 -9.78
N ILE A 107 6.96 -8.44 -10.16
CA ILE A 107 7.37 -8.35 -11.57
C ILE A 107 7.47 -9.76 -12.17
N SER A 108 8.10 -10.70 -11.48
CA SER A 108 8.22 -12.10 -11.95
C SER A 108 6.86 -12.79 -12.09
N ILE A 109 5.93 -12.53 -11.18
CA ILE A 109 4.54 -13.03 -11.28
C ILE A 109 3.87 -12.48 -12.55
N LEU A 110 3.99 -11.19 -12.81
CA LEU A 110 3.44 -10.56 -14.01
C LEU A 110 4.05 -11.12 -15.31
N GLU A 111 5.35 -11.34 -15.33
CA GLU A 111 6.03 -11.94 -16.48
C GLU A 111 5.58 -13.38 -16.72
N ASP A 112 5.51 -14.20 -15.67
CA ASP A 112 5.18 -15.62 -15.83
C ASP A 112 3.66 -15.85 -16.05
N LYS A 113 2.81 -15.22 -15.24
CA LYS A 113 1.36 -15.49 -15.25
C LYS A 113 0.59 -14.66 -16.26
N MET A 114 0.98 -13.39 -16.44
CA MET A 114 0.30 -12.50 -17.39
C MET A 114 1.08 -12.33 -18.71
N LYS A 115 2.25 -12.95 -18.84
CA LYS A 115 3.12 -12.91 -20.03
C LYS A 115 3.52 -11.47 -20.41
N LEU A 116 3.63 -10.58 -19.43
CA LEU A 116 4.12 -9.24 -19.66
C LEU A 116 5.63 -9.27 -19.94
N LYS A 117 6.07 -8.44 -20.87
CA LYS A 117 7.49 -8.32 -21.24
C LYS A 117 8.12 -7.19 -20.41
N LEU A 118 8.58 -7.51 -19.19
CA LEU A 118 9.16 -6.54 -18.26
C LEU A 118 10.69 -6.65 -18.14
N PHE A 119 11.30 -7.61 -18.82
CA PHE A 119 12.75 -7.86 -18.76
C PHE A 119 13.59 -6.68 -19.29
N ASP A 120 13.05 -5.83 -20.17
CA ASP A 120 13.69 -4.65 -20.72
C ASP A 120 13.04 -3.33 -20.24
N MET A 121 12.30 -3.37 -19.14
CA MET A 121 11.59 -2.22 -18.58
C MET A 121 12.19 -1.78 -17.24
N ASN A 122 12.54 -0.51 -17.13
CA ASN A 122 12.75 0.12 -15.84
C ASN A 122 11.40 0.27 -15.13
N VAL A 123 11.40 0.02 -13.84
CA VAL A 123 10.19 0.14 -13.01
C VAL A 123 10.49 1.01 -11.79
N VAL A 124 9.68 2.02 -11.57
CA VAL A 124 9.65 2.80 -10.34
C VAL A 124 8.29 2.61 -9.69
N LEU A 125 8.28 2.29 -8.41
CA LEU A 125 7.08 2.16 -7.59
C LEU A 125 7.22 3.02 -6.34
N LYS A 126 6.23 3.86 -6.07
CA LYS A 126 6.17 4.71 -4.88
C LYS A 126 4.77 4.72 -4.29
N ALA A 127 4.70 4.93 -2.97
CA ALA A 127 3.45 5.26 -2.29
C ALA A 127 3.29 6.77 -2.18
N VAL A 128 2.06 7.23 -2.30
CA VAL A 128 1.73 8.62 -2.04
C VAL A 128 1.91 8.91 -0.54
N GLY A 129 2.49 10.07 -0.22
CA GLY A 129 2.78 10.48 1.15
C GLY A 129 3.98 9.79 1.80
N GLY A 130 4.74 8.98 1.05
CA GLY A 130 6.00 8.37 1.52
C GLY A 130 5.82 7.21 2.51
N LEU A 131 4.61 6.67 2.68
CA LEU A 131 4.36 5.57 3.61
C LEU A 131 5.07 4.29 3.14
N LYS A 132 5.83 3.68 4.06
CA LYS A 132 6.44 2.37 3.87
C LYS A 132 5.58 1.32 4.55
N THR A 133 5.42 0.16 3.93
CA THR A 133 4.65 -0.94 4.50
C THR A 133 5.29 -2.30 4.28
N PHE A 134 5.05 -3.20 5.22
CA PHE A 134 5.36 -4.63 5.12
C PHE A 134 4.09 -5.49 5.03
N ASP A 135 2.91 -4.87 5.01
CA ASP A 135 1.64 -5.59 4.90
C ASP A 135 1.46 -6.14 3.48
N PRO A 136 1.42 -7.48 3.29
CA PRO A 136 1.23 -8.08 1.98
C PRO A 136 -0.14 -7.76 1.35
N GLY A 137 -1.08 -7.20 2.13
CA GLY A 137 -2.38 -6.75 1.62
C GLY A 137 -2.32 -5.70 0.52
N ILE A 138 -1.18 -5.01 0.37
CA ILE A 138 -0.94 -4.04 -0.70
C ILE A 138 -0.54 -4.69 -2.04
N ASN A 139 -0.11 -5.95 -2.04
CA ASN A 139 0.50 -6.58 -3.21
C ASN A 139 -0.46 -6.65 -4.41
N PHE A 140 -1.75 -6.86 -4.17
CA PHE A 140 -2.75 -6.84 -5.25
C PHE A 140 -2.85 -5.45 -5.89
N ALA A 141 -2.89 -4.39 -5.10
CA ALA A 141 -2.89 -3.01 -5.62
C ALA A 141 -1.61 -2.70 -6.40
N ILE A 142 -0.45 -3.18 -5.95
CA ILE A 142 0.82 -3.00 -6.66
C ILE A 142 0.80 -3.71 -8.02
N ILE A 143 0.34 -4.95 -8.09
CA ILE A 143 0.19 -5.69 -9.35
C ILE A 143 -0.73 -4.94 -10.32
N MET A 144 -1.83 -4.39 -9.83
CA MET A 144 -2.77 -3.62 -10.64
C MET A 144 -2.17 -2.28 -11.10
N SER A 145 -1.39 -1.60 -10.26
CA SER A 145 -0.63 -0.39 -10.63
C SER A 145 0.36 -0.70 -11.76
N LEU A 146 1.16 -1.76 -11.61
CA LEU A 146 2.14 -2.19 -12.61
C LEU A 146 1.46 -2.57 -13.94
N ALA A 147 0.36 -3.32 -13.89
CA ALA A 147 -0.42 -3.67 -15.08
C ALA A 147 -1.03 -2.43 -15.77
N SER A 148 -1.54 -1.48 -14.99
CA SER A 148 -2.06 -0.20 -15.48
C SER A 148 -0.98 0.60 -16.23
N SER A 149 0.23 0.69 -15.66
CA SER A 149 1.38 1.32 -16.32
C SER A 149 1.76 0.60 -17.63
N TYR A 150 1.85 -0.73 -17.60
CA TYR A 150 2.24 -1.54 -18.74
C TYR A 150 1.26 -1.40 -19.92
N TYR A 151 -0.04 -1.56 -19.64
CA TYR A 151 -1.09 -1.46 -20.66
C TYR A 151 -1.46 -0.01 -21.02
N ASN A 152 -0.89 0.97 -20.33
CA ASN A 152 -1.20 2.39 -20.51
C ASN A 152 -2.70 2.70 -20.33
N LYS A 153 -3.34 2.01 -19.38
CA LYS A 153 -4.79 2.13 -19.11
C LYS A 153 -5.01 2.49 -17.66
N PRO A 154 -5.77 3.54 -17.35
CA PRO A 154 -6.08 3.90 -15.98
C PRO A 154 -7.04 2.88 -15.35
N ILE A 155 -6.92 2.73 -14.03
CA ILE A 155 -7.88 2.03 -13.19
C ILE A 155 -8.92 3.04 -12.72
N LYS A 156 -10.17 2.63 -12.58
CA LYS A 156 -11.23 3.47 -12.00
C LYS A 156 -10.81 3.95 -10.60
N LYS A 157 -11.06 5.21 -10.30
CA LYS A 157 -10.64 5.87 -9.05
C LYS A 157 -11.40 5.43 -7.79
N ASP A 158 -12.55 4.79 -7.98
CA ASP A 158 -13.45 4.32 -6.92
C ASP A 158 -13.32 2.82 -6.62
N VAL A 159 -12.24 2.21 -7.10
CA VAL A 159 -11.88 0.80 -6.88
C VAL A 159 -10.68 0.69 -5.96
N VAL A 160 -10.76 -0.19 -4.96
CA VAL A 160 -9.64 -0.54 -4.08
C VAL A 160 -9.36 -2.04 -4.14
N PHE A 161 -8.08 -2.41 -4.09
CA PHE A 161 -7.61 -3.78 -4.19
C PHE A 161 -7.01 -4.22 -2.85
N ILE A 162 -7.50 -5.34 -2.30
CA ILE A 162 -7.06 -5.84 -1.00
C ILE A 162 -6.69 -7.32 -1.13
N GLY A 163 -5.42 -7.65 -0.93
CA GLY A 163 -4.97 -9.03 -0.94
C GLY A 163 -3.48 -9.17 -1.19
N ASP A 164 -2.95 -10.30 -0.78
CA ASP A 164 -1.64 -10.78 -1.21
C ASP A 164 -1.78 -11.50 -2.56
N VAL A 165 -0.68 -11.60 -3.30
CA VAL A 165 -0.63 -12.35 -4.56
C VAL A 165 0.43 -13.42 -4.44
N SER A 166 0.00 -14.68 -4.60
CA SER A 166 0.89 -15.83 -4.54
C SER A 166 1.76 -15.96 -5.79
N LEU A 167 2.82 -16.76 -5.71
CA LEU A 167 3.67 -17.08 -6.85
C LEU A 167 2.91 -17.79 -7.98
N THR A 168 1.77 -18.39 -7.68
CA THR A 168 0.86 -19.01 -8.66
C THR A 168 -0.08 -18.00 -9.33
N GLY A 169 -0.07 -16.72 -8.90
CA GLY A 169 -0.92 -15.65 -9.44
C GLY A 169 -2.29 -15.54 -8.80
N GLU A 170 -2.54 -16.26 -7.71
CA GLU A 170 -3.81 -16.22 -6.98
C GLU A 170 -3.82 -15.10 -5.97
N VAL A 171 -4.93 -14.38 -5.86
CA VAL A 171 -5.16 -13.42 -4.78
C VAL A 171 -5.47 -14.19 -3.49
N ARG A 172 -4.78 -13.86 -2.41
CA ARG A 172 -4.92 -14.50 -1.11
C ARG A 172 -5.37 -13.52 -0.03
N LYS A 173 -6.12 -14.07 0.92
CA LYS A 173 -6.53 -13.35 2.12
C LYS A 173 -5.33 -12.91 2.95
N THR A 174 -5.40 -11.69 3.47
CA THR A 174 -4.41 -11.14 4.40
C THR A 174 -5.00 -10.87 5.77
N GLU A 175 -4.14 -10.64 6.74
CA GLU A 175 -4.56 -10.29 8.10
C GLU A 175 -5.44 -9.03 8.09
N GLY A 176 -6.45 -9.03 8.94
CA GLY A 176 -7.34 -7.88 9.12
C GLY A 176 -8.21 -7.56 7.90
N LEU A 177 -8.51 -8.53 7.03
CA LEU A 177 -9.28 -8.29 5.80
C LEU A 177 -10.60 -7.57 6.08
N GLN A 178 -11.36 -7.97 7.12
CA GLN A 178 -12.63 -7.32 7.46
C GLN A 178 -12.42 -5.85 7.89
N THR A 179 -11.40 -5.57 8.66
CA THR A 179 -11.05 -4.19 9.08
C THR A 179 -10.67 -3.33 7.87
N LYS A 180 -9.95 -3.91 6.90
CA LYS A 180 -9.59 -3.25 5.64
C LYS A 180 -10.81 -2.95 4.77
N ILE A 181 -11.73 -3.91 4.67
CA ILE A 181 -13.01 -3.73 3.95
C ILE A 181 -13.84 -2.62 4.61
N ASN A 182 -13.95 -2.64 5.93
CA ASN A 182 -14.72 -1.62 6.66
C ASN A 182 -14.15 -0.21 6.43
N GLU A 183 -12.83 -0.05 6.34
CA GLU A 183 -12.20 1.25 6.05
C GLU A 183 -12.51 1.71 4.62
N ALA A 184 -12.46 0.81 3.64
CA ALA A 184 -12.84 1.12 2.27
C ALA A 184 -14.32 1.51 2.16
N ASP A 185 -15.22 0.80 2.84
CA ASP A 185 -16.65 1.14 2.91
C ASP A 185 -16.88 2.50 3.56
N ARG A 186 -16.18 2.79 4.67
CA ARG A 186 -16.24 4.08 5.38
C ARG A 186 -15.90 5.26 4.47
N LEU A 187 -14.94 5.07 3.56
CA LEU A 187 -14.49 6.08 2.60
C LEU A 187 -15.36 6.14 1.33
N GLY A 188 -16.34 5.24 1.19
CA GLY A 188 -17.32 5.27 0.11
C GLY A 188 -16.83 4.72 -1.23
N PHE A 189 -15.85 3.83 -1.23
CA PHE A 189 -15.44 3.14 -2.46
C PHE A 189 -16.58 2.28 -3.01
N SER A 190 -16.83 2.38 -4.31
CA SER A 190 -17.92 1.65 -4.97
C SER A 190 -17.59 0.19 -5.25
N GLU A 191 -16.32 -0.12 -5.42
CA GLU A 191 -15.84 -1.47 -5.73
C GLU A 191 -14.66 -1.86 -4.83
N ILE A 192 -14.75 -3.03 -4.20
CA ILE A 192 -13.66 -3.63 -3.40
C ILE A 192 -13.30 -4.96 -4.04
N ALA A 193 -12.15 -4.97 -4.73
CA ALA A 193 -11.60 -6.18 -5.32
C ALA A 193 -10.74 -6.92 -4.29
N THR A 194 -11.17 -8.11 -3.91
CA THR A 194 -10.46 -8.97 -2.95
C THR A 194 -10.78 -10.44 -3.20
N VAL A 195 -10.18 -11.33 -2.42
CA VAL A 195 -10.53 -12.74 -2.42
C VAL A 195 -11.98 -12.95 -1.99
N SER A 196 -12.71 -13.82 -2.71
CA SER A 196 -14.10 -14.15 -2.38
C SER A 196 -14.20 -14.68 -0.94
N TYR A 197 -15.02 -14.03 -0.15
CA TYR A 197 -15.33 -14.41 1.22
C TYR A 197 -16.62 -15.24 1.22
N THR A 198 -16.50 -16.55 1.08
CA THR A 198 -17.63 -17.44 1.42
C THR A 198 -17.75 -17.46 2.94
N HIS A 199 -18.51 -16.55 3.51
CA HIS A 199 -19.07 -16.74 4.82
C HIS A 199 -20.11 -17.86 4.70
N LEU A 200 -19.74 -19.08 5.10
CA LEU A 200 -20.72 -20.02 5.61
C LEU A 200 -21.37 -19.34 6.81
N ARG A 201 -22.53 -18.71 6.61
CA ARG A 201 -23.46 -18.44 7.70
C ARG A 201 -23.87 -19.81 8.25
N ALA A 202 -23.28 -20.19 9.36
CA ALA A 202 -23.87 -21.23 10.20
C ALA A 202 -25.22 -20.70 10.66
N HIS A 203 -26.29 -21.41 10.25
CA HIS A 203 -27.62 -21.26 10.79
C HIS A 203 -27.69 -21.84 12.21
#